data_f83a7ab0864d19a7393fef34d55ffbed
#
_entry.id   f83a7ab0864d19a7393fef34d55ffbed
#
_cell.length_a   1.000
_cell.length_b   1.000
_cell.length_c   1.000
_cell.angle_alpha   90.00
_cell.angle_beta   90.00
_cell.angle_gamma   90.00
#
_symmetry.space_group_name_H-M   'P 1'
#
loop_
_entity.id
_entity.type
_entity.pdbx_description
1 polymer ?
#
loop_
_entity_poly.entity_id
_entity_poly.type
_entity_poly.pdbx_seq_one_letter_code
_entity_poly.pdbx_strand_id
1 'polypeptide(L)'
;MPLGHTVDKSIREPGVLQQNNAGVQPAGELSSGQERMHREYHKLYSPRLGREMELLVFGHGGMPALVFPTSMGRFYDYEDRGMIAAAAHRYDAGSLQAFCVDSVDSESWYNKAVHPRERVLRHIEYENYLLEEVLPLVRARNPAERIAVTGCSFGGYHTVNFALRHPELVSYAVSMGGAFDIHQFLDGYYDRNCYYHCPPDYLPGLQEPRYLDEYGQNLTLVLAAGEHDICLPENQRLSGILGSKNIPHWLDVWGGGAHHDWPVWLEMARKFFG
;
A
#
# COMPACT_ATOMS: atom_id res chain seq x y z
N MET A 1 -30.24 47.06 26.17
CA MET A 1 -29.41 48.20 26.60
C MET A 1 -27.97 47.79 26.45
N PRO A 2 -27.15 48.52 25.68
CA PRO A 2 -25.76 48.22 25.42
C PRO A 2 -24.82 49.05 26.28
N LEU A 3 -23.62 48.51 26.57
CA LEU A 3 -22.41 49.22 26.98
C LEU A 3 -21.27 48.45 26.34
N GLY A 4 -20.50 48.87 25.44
CA GLY A 4 -19.92 50.16 25.04
C GLY A 4 -18.63 50.49 25.79
N HIS A 5 -17.42 50.05 25.29
CA HIS A 5 -16.14 50.71 25.55
C HIS A 5 -15.16 50.32 24.41
N THR A 6 -14.94 51.19 23.65
CA THR A 6 -13.95 52.19 23.15
C THR A 6 -12.53 51.67 23.01
N VAL A 7 -12.10 51.87 21.79
CA VAL A 7 -10.79 51.85 21.12
C VAL A 7 -9.71 52.66 21.89
N ASP A 8 -8.47 52.19 21.90
CA ASP A 8 -7.28 53.03 21.90
C ASP A 8 -6.29 52.60 20.81
N LYS A 9 -6.02 53.58 19.94
CA LYS A 9 -4.98 53.54 18.89
C LYS A 9 -3.76 54.30 19.42
N SER A 10 -2.60 53.69 19.40
CA SER A 10 -1.36 54.50 19.34
C SER A 10 -0.32 53.85 18.40
N ILE A 11 -0.10 54.57 17.36
CA ILE A 11 0.87 54.48 16.29
C ILE A 11 2.29 54.68 16.83
N ARG A 12 3.27 53.87 16.38
CA ARG A 12 4.66 54.31 16.11
C ARG A 12 5.34 53.43 15.06
N GLU A 13 5.52 53.97 13.86
CA GLU A 13 6.71 53.76 13.05
C GLU A 13 7.74 54.85 13.45
N PRO A 14 9.03 54.84 13.11
CA PRO A 14 9.72 54.25 11.97
C PRO A 14 11.17 53.79 12.27
N GLY A 15 11.82 53.19 11.29
CA GLY A 15 13.27 52.98 11.30
C GLY A 15 13.77 52.51 9.96
N VAL A 16 13.98 53.47 9.04
CA VAL A 16 14.73 53.29 7.81
C VAL A 16 16.21 53.11 8.16
N LEU A 17 16.84 52.03 7.74
CA LEU A 17 18.29 51.90 7.67
C LEU A 17 18.74 51.50 6.25
N GLN A 18 19.71 52.23 5.78
CA GLN A 18 20.26 52.33 4.45
C GLN A 18 20.84 51.03 3.88
N GLN A 19 20.69 50.91 2.58
CA GLN A 19 21.33 49.98 1.67
C GLN A 19 22.84 50.07 1.70
N ASN A 20 23.54 48.94 1.85
CA ASN A 20 24.89 48.76 1.36
C ASN A 20 24.89 47.79 0.19
N ASN A 21 25.08 48.32 -1.00
CA ASN A 21 25.36 47.56 -2.22
C ASN A 21 26.76 46.94 -2.12
N ALA A 22 26.82 45.60 -2.03
CA ALA A 22 28.02 44.85 -2.40
C ALA A 22 27.60 43.86 -3.50
N GLY A 23 28.24 43.99 -4.66
CA GLY A 23 27.92 43.31 -5.90
C GLY A 23 27.91 41.80 -5.77
N VAL A 24 26.79 41.20 -6.14
CA VAL A 24 26.65 39.75 -6.38
C VAL A 24 26.71 39.55 -7.89
N GLN A 25 27.76 38.87 -8.36
CA GLN A 25 27.82 38.36 -9.74
C GLN A 25 26.67 37.37 -9.95
N PRO A 26 26.05 37.32 -11.15
CA PRO A 26 25.01 36.35 -11.43
C PRO A 26 25.62 34.94 -11.44
N ALA A 27 25.21 34.12 -10.51
CA ALA A 27 25.44 32.68 -10.55
C ALA A 27 24.73 32.14 -11.80
N GLY A 28 25.47 31.38 -12.61
CA GLY A 28 24.97 30.78 -13.84
C GLY A 28 23.68 30.06 -13.66
N GLU A 29 22.77 30.18 -14.62
CA GLU A 29 21.56 29.42 -14.78
C GLU A 29 21.91 27.94 -14.81
N LEU A 30 21.62 27.24 -13.69
CA LEU A 30 21.57 25.78 -13.68
C LEU A 30 20.32 25.38 -14.44
N SER A 31 20.54 24.69 -15.54
CA SER A 31 19.56 24.15 -16.45
C SER A 31 18.41 23.41 -15.76
N SER A 32 17.21 23.68 -16.25
CA SER A 32 15.97 22.88 -16.27
C SER A 32 15.75 21.97 -15.05
N GLY A 33 14.89 22.40 -14.14
CA GLY A 33 14.38 21.61 -13.03
C GLY A 33 13.72 20.32 -13.53
N GLN A 34 14.35 19.20 -13.25
CA GLN A 34 13.62 17.98 -13.02
C GLN A 34 12.76 18.25 -11.79
N GLU A 35 11.46 18.45 -11.97
CA GLU A 35 10.52 18.50 -10.86
C GLU A 35 10.72 17.21 -10.07
N ARG A 36 11.13 17.36 -8.82
CA ARG A 36 11.39 16.23 -7.94
C ARG A 36 10.04 15.56 -7.67
N MET A 37 9.92 14.25 -7.92
CA MET A 37 8.73 13.46 -7.65
C MET A 37 8.08 13.89 -6.33
N HIS A 38 6.79 14.17 -6.37
CA HIS A 38 6.02 14.56 -5.19
C HIS A 38 6.09 13.45 -4.14
N ARG A 39 6.54 13.78 -2.93
CA ARG A 39 6.72 12.85 -1.81
C ARG A 39 6.24 13.51 -0.52
N GLU A 40 5.28 12.86 0.14
CA GLU A 40 4.80 13.26 1.47
C GLU A 40 5.12 12.17 2.49
N TYR A 41 5.36 12.58 3.73
CA TYR A 41 5.44 11.70 4.90
C TYR A 41 4.33 12.06 5.87
N HIS A 42 3.64 11.05 6.37
CA HIS A 42 2.59 11.19 7.36
C HIS A 42 2.87 10.29 8.55
N LYS A 43 2.65 10.84 9.75
CA LYS A 43 2.65 10.13 11.01
C LYS A 43 1.41 10.53 11.77
N LEU A 44 0.48 9.58 11.93
CA LEU A 44 -0.84 9.81 12.47
C LEU A 44 -1.15 8.79 13.55
N TYR A 45 -1.76 9.25 14.65
CA TYR A 45 -2.26 8.32 15.67
C TYR A 45 -3.47 7.56 15.12
N SER A 46 -3.41 6.24 15.19
CA SER A 46 -4.51 5.35 14.83
C SER A 46 -5.33 4.97 16.07
N PRO A 47 -6.59 5.40 16.18
CA PRO A 47 -7.50 4.93 17.22
C PRO A 47 -7.75 3.42 17.15
N ARG A 48 -7.79 2.85 15.93
CA ARG A 48 -7.98 1.41 15.73
C ARG A 48 -6.83 0.59 16.30
N LEU A 49 -5.61 1.03 16.04
CA LEU A 49 -4.42 0.29 16.44
C LEU A 49 -3.87 0.73 17.80
N GLY A 50 -4.35 1.86 18.36
CA GLY A 50 -3.91 2.41 19.65
C GLY A 50 -2.45 2.89 19.62
N ARG A 51 -1.94 3.26 18.45
CA ARG A 51 -0.55 3.69 18.25
C ARG A 51 -0.41 4.66 17.09
N GLU A 52 0.77 5.29 16.98
CA GLU A 52 1.14 6.03 15.79
C GLU A 52 1.43 5.08 14.64
N MET A 53 0.90 5.41 13.47
CA MET A 53 1.15 4.75 12.19
C MET A 53 1.75 5.73 11.21
N GLU A 54 2.60 5.22 10.33
CA GLU A 54 3.37 6.03 9.39
C GLU A 54 3.04 5.59 7.96
N LEU A 55 3.08 6.53 7.02
CA LEU A 55 2.96 6.23 5.59
C LEU A 55 3.68 7.26 4.74
N LEU A 56 4.07 6.86 3.53
CA LEU A 56 4.59 7.74 2.48
C LEU A 56 3.58 7.83 1.35
N VAL A 57 3.48 9.02 0.75
CA VAL A 57 2.71 9.23 -0.48
C VAL A 57 3.66 9.68 -1.58
N PHE A 58 3.57 9.05 -2.75
CA PHE A 58 4.33 9.41 -3.94
C PHE A 58 3.39 9.71 -5.10
N GLY A 59 3.71 10.74 -5.89
CA GLY A 59 2.85 11.21 -6.98
C GLY A 59 1.69 12.09 -6.47
N HIS A 60 0.95 12.67 -7.41
CA HIS A 60 -0.05 13.70 -7.10
C HIS A 60 -1.43 13.45 -7.74
N GLY A 61 -1.61 12.28 -8.38
CA GLY A 61 -2.87 11.95 -9.06
C GLY A 61 -2.80 10.61 -9.79
N GLY A 62 -3.81 10.36 -10.61
CA GLY A 62 -3.95 9.12 -11.38
C GLY A 62 -4.55 7.98 -10.55
N MET A 63 -4.13 6.74 -10.80
CA MET A 63 -4.60 5.57 -10.07
C MET A 63 -3.98 5.54 -8.66
N PRO A 64 -4.78 5.62 -7.59
CA PRO A 64 -4.25 5.45 -6.23
C PRO A 64 -3.93 3.98 -5.96
N ALA A 65 -2.76 3.71 -5.40
CA ALA A 65 -2.30 2.37 -5.09
C ALA A 65 -1.89 2.28 -3.61
N LEU A 66 -2.51 1.36 -2.84
CA LEU A 66 -1.98 0.95 -1.54
C LEU A 66 -0.81 0.00 -1.77
N VAL A 67 0.30 0.28 -1.13
CA VAL A 67 1.52 -0.51 -1.23
C VAL A 67 1.82 -1.11 0.13
N PHE A 68 1.75 -2.44 0.21
CA PHE A 68 2.03 -3.19 1.44
C PHE A 68 3.50 -3.56 1.52
N PRO A 69 4.16 -3.36 2.67
CA PRO A 69 5.55 -3.76 2.86
C PRO A 69 5.71 -5.28 2.90
N THR A 70 6.94 -5.76 2.82
CA THR A 70 7.28 -7.18 3.03
C THR A 70 7.05 -7.63 4.48
N SER A 71 7.33 -8.89 4.80
CA SER A 71 7.22 -9.47 6.15
C SER A 71 7.86 -8.58 7.21
N MET A 72 7.07 -8.11 8.19
CA MET A 72 7.49 -7.19 9.24
C MET A 72 8.15 -5.91 8.73
N GLY A 73 8.01 -5.62 7.44
CA GLY A 73 8.54 -4.43 6.78
C GLY A 73 7.80 -3.16 7.20
N ARG A 74 8.34 -2.03 6.77
CA ARG A 74 7.85 -0.71 7.12
C ARG A 74 7.43 0.05 5.86
N PHE A 75 6.70 1.12 6.06
CA PHE A 75 6.19 2.03 5.04
C PHE A 75 7.24 2.53 4.02
N TYR A 76 8.52 2.50 4.36
CA TYR A 76 9.62 2.96 3.51
C TYR A 76 10.29 1.85 2.68
N ASP A 77 9.91 0.56 2.85
CA ASP A 77 10.53 -0.58 2.15
C ASP A 77 10.62 -0.37 0.63
N TYR A 78 9.50 0.05 0.00
CA TYR A 78 9.45 0.25 -1.44
C TYR A 78 10.33 1.41 -1.92
N GLU A 79 10.45 2.48 -1.14
CA GLU A 79 11.35 3.60 -1.43
C GLU A 79 12.81 3.14 -1.36
N ASP A 80 13.21 2.54 -0.23
CA ASP A 80 14.58 2.12 0.04
C ASP A 80 15.07 1.05 -0.95
N ARG A 81 14.17 0.24 -1.48
CA ARG A 81 14.46 -0.83 -2.45
C ARG A 81 14.34 -0.40 -3.90
N GLY A 82 14.07 0.88 -4.16
CA GLY A 82 13.98 1.43 -5.52
C GLY A 82 12.70 1.10 -6.27
N MET A 83 11.71 0.47 -5.61
CA MET A 83 10.44 0.10 -6.23
C MET A 83 9.64 1.32 -6.68
N ILE A 84 9.70 2.41 -5.90
CA ILE A 84 9.10 3.70 -6.27
C ILE A 84 9.82 4.29 -7.49
N ALA A 85 11.15 4.27 -7.50
CA ALA A 85 11.95 4.76 -8.62
C ALA A 85 11.69 3.98 -9.93
N ALA A 86 11.33 2.70 -9.83
CA ALA A 86 11.00 1.86 -10.99
C ALA A 86 9.80 2.36 -11.81
N ALA A 87 8.89 3.13 -11.19
CA ALA A 87 7.71 3.73 -11.83
C ALA A 87 7.71 5.27 -11.74
N ALA A 88 8.86 5.91 -11.53
CA ALA A 88 8.97 7.35 -11.27
C ALA A 88 8.25 8.20 -12.31
N HIS A 89 8.38 7.87 -13.60
CA HIS A 89 7.72 8.61 -14.68
C HIS A 89 6.18 8.60 -14.59
N ARG A 90 5.57 7.58 -13.98
CA ARG A 90 4.12 7.51 -13.76
C ARG A 90 3.68 8.43 -12.61
N TYR A 91 4.50 8.51 -11.56
CA TYR A 91 4.26 9.44 -10.44
C TYR A 91 4.42 10.89 -10.88
N ASP A 92 5.49 11.19 -11.65
CA ASP A 92 5.74 12.53 -12.18
C ASP A 92 4.65 12.96 -13.18
N ALA A 93 4.16 12.05 -14.01
CA ALA A 93 3.08 12.29 -14.94
C ALA A 93 1.68 12.40 -14.28
N GLY A 94 1.56 12.16 -12.97
CA GLY A 94 0.27 12.14 -12.28
C GLY A 94 -0.67 11.02 -12.75
N SER A 95 -0.14 9.91 -13.29
CA SER A 95 -0.93 8.74 -13.74
C SER A 95 -0.97 7.61 -12.72
N LEU A 96 -0.14 7.69 -11.67
CA LEU A 96 -0.08 6.77 -10.54
C LEU A 96 0.20 7.55 -9.26
N GLN A 97 -0.46 7.19 -8.16
CA GLN A 97 -0.21 7.74 -6.84
C GLN A 97 -0.08 6.60 -5.82
N ALA A 98 1.10 6.43 -5.22
CA ALA A 98 1.33 5.36 -4.25
C ALA A 98 1.13 5.86 -2.81
N PHE A 99 0.50 5.02 -1.99
CA PHE A 99 0.33 5.16 -0.56
C PHE A 99 1.01 3.96 0.11
N CYS A 100 2.28 4.12 0.48
CA CYS A 100 3.08 3.08 1.11
C CYS A 100 2.75 3.04 2.60
N VAL A 101 1.96 2.06 3.02
CA VAL A 101 1.47 1.94 4.40
C VAL A 101 2.43 1.16 5.28
N ASP A 102 2.41 1.44 6.58
CA ASP A 102 3.10 0.64 7.58
C ASP A 102 2.35 -0.66 7.86
N SER A 103 3.02 -1.67 8.44
CA SER A 103 2.40 -2.92 8.85
C SER A 103 2.34 -3.08 10.38
N VAL A 104 1.54 -4.04 10.84
CA VAL A 104 1.52 -4.52 12.21
C VAL A 104 1.89 -6.00 12.30
N ASP A 105 2.62 -6.50 11.32
CA ASP A 105 2.98 -7.92 11.24
C ASP A 105 3.69 -8.43 12.49
N SER A 106 4.59 -7.62 13.07
CA SER A 106 5.29 -7.93 14.32
C SER A 106 4.37 -8.00 15.55
N GLU A 107 3.18 -7.41 15.48
CA GLU A 107 2.15 -7.43 16.53
C GLU A 107 1.05 -8.45 16.23
N SER A 108 0.91 -8.87 14.97
CA SER A 108 -0.09 -9.81 14.47
C SER A 108 0.54 -11.17 14.13
N TRP A 109 0.57 -11.56 12.87
CA TRP A 109 0.98 -12.89 12.42
C TRP A 109 2.34 -13.35 12.96
N TYR A 110 3.32 -12.47 13.04
CA TYR A 110 4.68 -12.77 13.51
C TYR A 110 4.85 -12.71 15.03
N ASN A 111 3.83 -12.31 15.79
CA ASN A 111 3.92 -12.22 17.26
C ASN A 111 3.78 -13.60 17.90
N LYS A 112 4.88 -14.33 17.97
CA LYS A 112 4.91 -15.66 18.63
C LYS A 112 4.77 -15.61 20.15
N ALA A 113 4.80 -14.42 20.78
CA ALA A 113 4.61 -14.26 22.21
C ALA A 113 3.15 -14.31 22.68
N VAL A 114 2.19 -14.18 21.74
CA VAL A 114 0.76 -14.20 22.04
C VAL A 114 0.06 -15.39 21.36
N HIS A 115 -1.11 -15.76 21.89
CA HIS A 115 -1.91 -16.83 21.31
C HIS A 115 -2.32 -16.48 19.86
N PRO A 116 -2.41 -17.47 18.92
CA PRO A 116 -2.79 -17.20 17.53
C PRO A 116 -4.12 -16.46 17.34
N ARG A 117 -5.07 -16.65 18.26
CA ARG A 117 -6.32 -15.89 18.29
C ARG A 117 -6.04 -14.37 18.38
N GLU A 118 -5.11 -13.94 19.20
CA GLU A 118 -4.76 -12.54 19.34
C GLU A 118 -4.03 -12.01 18.10
N ARG A 119 -3.25 -12.86 17.42
CA ARG A 119 -2.57 -12.53 16.15
C ARG A 119 -3.59 -12.20 15.06
N VAL A 120 -4.61 -13.07 14.85
CA VAL A 120 -5.64 -12.81 13.84
C VAL A 120 -6.51 -11.62 14.21
N LEU A 121 -6.85 -11.42 15.48
CA LEU A 121 -7.60 -10.23 15.92
C LEU A 121 -6.82 -8.94 15.65
N ARG A 122 -5.50 -8.93 15.92
CA ARG A 122 -4.66 -7.78 15.60
C ARG A 122 -4.57 -7.51 14.10
N HIS A 123 -4.55 -8.56 13.27
CA HIS A 123 -4.64 -8.41 11.82
C HIS A 123 -5.98 -7.83 11.37
N ILE A 124 -7.10 -8.22 12.00
CA ILE A 124 -8.42 -7.63 11.74
C ILE A 124 -8.43 -6.13 12.08
N GLU A 125 -7.83 -5.73 13.22
CA GLU A 125 -7.72 -4.30 13.55
C GLU A 125 -6.85 -3.54 12.52
N TYR A 126 -5.84 -4.17 11.95
CA TYR A 126 -5.07 -3.60 10.84
C TYR A 126 -5.92 -3.42 9.57
N GLU A 127 -6.74 -4.41 9.22
CA GLU A 127 -7.68 -4.27 8.10
C GLU A 127 -8.68 -3.13 8.34
N ASN A 128 -9.23 -3.03 9.55
CA ASN A 128 -10.11 -1.93 9.93
C ASN A 128 -9.41 -0.56 9.87
N TYR A 129 -8.13 -0.48 10.27
CA TYR A 129 -7.30 0.72 10.11
C TYR A 129 -7.18 1.12 8.64
N LEU A 130 -6.92 0.17 7.75
CA LEU A 130 -6.85 0.46 6.31
C LEU A 130 -8.19 1.01 5.78
N LEU A 131 -9.30 0.41 6.18
CA LEU A 131 -10.64 0.80 5.72
C LEU A 131 -11.12 2.14 6.29
N GLU A 132 -10.89 2.37 7.57
CA GLU A 132 -11.52 3.48 8.30
C GLU A 132 -10.60 4.70 8.46
N GLU A 133 -9.29 4.54 8.29
CA GLU A 133 -8.33 5.62 8.48
C GLU A 133 -7.50 5.88 7.20
N VAL A 134 -6.93 4.84 6.57
CA VAL A 134 -6.09 5.02 5.38
C VAL A 134 -6.94 5.34 4.14
N LEU A 135 -7.99 4.60 3.86
CA LEU A 135 -8.84 4.87 2.68
C LEU A 135 -9.50 6.25 2.69
N PRO A 136 -10.02 6.78 3.81
CA PRO A 136 -10.45 8.18 3.89
C PRO A 136 -9.34 9.17 3.56
N LEU A 137 -8.10 8.93 4.02
CA LEU A 137 -6.93 9.74 3.67
C LEU A 137 -6.62 9.68 2.18
N VAL A 138 -6.69 8.48 1.57
CA VAL A 138 -6.54 8.29 0.11
C VAL A 138 -7.61 9.10 -0.62
N ARG A 139 -8.88 8.93 -0.27
CA ARG A 139 -10.02 9.63 -0.91
C ARG A 139 -9.97 11.16 -0.77
N ALA A 140 -9.42 11.66 0.32
CA ALA A 140 -9.21 13.10 0.50
C ALA A 140 -8.16 13.69 -0.46
N ARG A 141 -7.25 12.84 -1.00
CA ARG A 141 -6.17 13.23 -1.93
C ARG A 141 -6.45 12.81 -3.37
N ASN A 142 -7.26 11.79 -3.56
CA ASN A 142 -7.53 11.21 -4.86
C ASN A 142 -9.01 10.80 -4.96
N PRO A 143 -9.77 11.36 -5.91
CA PRO A 143 -11.21 11.13 -6.02
C PRO A 143 -11.59 9.79 -6.67
N ALA A 144 -10.61 8.93 -7.00
CA ALA A 144 -10.90 7.63 -7.59
C ALA A 144 -11.78 6.76 -6.69
N GLU A 145 -12.80 6.13 -7.27
CA GLU A 145 -13.72 5.26 -6.55
C GLU A 145 -13.05 3.96 -6.12
N ARG A 146 -12.17 3.44 -6.97
CA ARG A 146 -11.43 2.18 -6.76
C ARG A 146 -9.94 2.44 -6.74
N ILE A 147 -9.22 1.59 -6.03
CA ILE A 147 -7.77 1.66 -5.86
C ILE A 147 -7.08 0.45 -6.50
N ALA A 148 -5.79 0.60 -6.75
CA ALA A 148 -4.89 -0.53 -6.90
C ALA A 148 -4.35 -0.96 -5.55
N VAL A 149 -3.93 -2.22 -5.43
CA VAL A 149 -3.20 -2.74 -4.27
C VAL A 149 -2.00 -3.57 -4.74
N THR A 150 -0.88 -3.47 -4.05
CA THR A 150 0.34 -4.23 -4.41
C THR A 150 1.23 -4.46 -3.21
N GLY A 151 2.05 -5.51 -3.30
CA GLY A 151 3.05 -5.84 -2.32
C GLY A 151 3.89 -7.04 -2.73
N CYS A 152 5.07 -7.17 -2.11
CA CYS A 152 6.00 -8.28 -2.32
C CYS A 152 5.99 -9.23 -1.12
N SER A 153 6.21 -10.53 -1.36
CA SER A 153 6.29 -11.53 -0.29
C SER A 153 5.03 -11.52 0.58
N PHE A 154 5.14 -11.28 1.89
CA PHE A 154 3.96 -11.16 2.77
C PHE A 154 3.10 -9.93 2.45
N GLY A 155 3.68 -8.87 1.86
CA GLY A 155 2.91 -7.77 1.26
C GLY A 155 2.01 -8.25 0.10
N GLY A 156 2.43 -9.29 -0.62
CA GLY A 156 1.61 -9.98 -1.62
C GLY A 156 0.42 -10.73 -0.99
N TYR A 157 0.58 -11.30 0.21
CA TYR A 157 -0.54 -11.82 1.00
C TYR A 157 -1.53 -10.72 1.34
N HIS A 158 -1.06 -9.59 1.91
CA HIS A 158 -1.94 -8.45 2.23
C HIS A 158 -2.69 -7.96 1.00
N THR A 159 -1.99 -7.88 -0.15
CA THR A 159 -2.56 -7.48 -1.45
C THR A 159 -3.75 -8.37 -1.84
N VAL A 160 -3.54 -9.67 -1.87
CA VAL A 160 -4.58 -10.63 -2.31
C VAL A 160 -5.69 -10.74 -1.28
N ASN A 161 -5.34 -10.84 0.01
CA ASN A 161 -6.32 -10.91 1.09
C ASN A 161 -7.25 -9.67 1.07
N PHE A 162 -6.68 -8.47 0.96
CA PHE A 162 -7.46 -7.23 0.91
C PHE A 162 -8.33 -7.16 -0.36
N ALA A 163 -7.77 -7.44 -1.54
CA ALA A 163 -8.50 -7.36 -2.80
C ALA A 163 -9.68 -8.33 -2.87
N LEU A 164 -9.52 -9.56 -2.38
CA LEU A 164 -10.57 -10.57 -2.41
C LEU A 164 -11.63 -10.38 -1.31
N ARG A 165 -11.29 -9.71 -0.21
CA ARG A 165 -12.25 -9.38 0.85
C ARG A 165 -13.03 -8.09 0.56
N HIS A 166 -12.45 -7.16 -0.19
CA HIS A 166 -13.02 -5.85 -0.52
C HIS A 166 -13.01 -5.58 -2.03
N PRO A 167 -13.58 -6.47 -2.86
CA PRO A 167 -13.50 -6.35 -4.31
C PRO A 167 -14.22 -5.11 -4.85
N GLU A 168 -15.17 -4.55 -4.09
CA GLU A 168 -15.83 -3.29 -4.43
C GLU A 168 -14.90 -2.07 -4.35
N LEU A 169 -13.78 -2.19 -3.65
CA LEU A 169 -12.81 -1.11 -3.47
C LEU A 169 -11.61 -1.23 -4.42
N VAL A 170 -11.33 -2.43 -4.93
CA VAL A 170 -10.10 -2.72 -5.67
C VAL A 170 -10.41 -3.02 -7.13
N SER A 171 -9.71 -2.34 -8.05
CA SER A 171 -9.78 -2.62 -9.48
C SER A 171 -8.56 -3.35 -10.02
N TYR A 172 -7.40 -3.20 -9.36
CA TYR A 172 -6.13 -3.79 -9.81
C TYR A 172 -5.31 -4.27 -8.61
N ALA A 173 -4.97 -5.54 -8.60
CA ALA A 173 -4.19 -6.17 -7.54
C ALA A 173 -3.00 -6.90 -8.13
N VAL A 174 -1.78 -6.56 -7.70
CA VAL A 174 -0.54 -7.20 -8.14
C VAL A 174 0.22 -7.71 -6.93
N SER A 175 0.25 -9.03 -6.77
CA SER A 175 1.03 -9.74 -5.77
C SER A 175 2.34 -10.23 -6.40
N MET A 176 3.48 -9.88 -5.83
CA MET A 176 4.80 -10.27 -6.29
C MET A 176 5.44 -11.22 -5.28
N GLY A 177 5.56 -12.50 -5.63
CA GLY A 177 6.06 -13.55 -4.74
C GLY A 177 5.19 -13.72 -3.48
N GLY A 178 3.87 -13.62 -3.59
CA GLY A 178 2.96 -13.63 -2.45
C GLY A 178 2.94 -14.97 -1.71
N ALA A 179 2.95 -14.93 -0.36
CA ALA A 179 2.80 -16.08 0.53
C ALA A 179 1.37 -16.09 1.07
N PHE A 180 0.52 -17.03 0.64
CA PHE A 180 -0.93 -16.98 0.91
C PHE A 180 -1.42 -17.90 2.02
N ASP A 181 -0.56 -18.81 2.48
CA ASP A 181 -0.91 -19.78 3.53
C ASP A 181 -0.48 -19.25 4.91
N ILE A 182 -1.48 -18.90 5.74
CA ILE A 182 -1.24 -18.37 7.08
C ILE A 182 -1.15 -19.45 8.17
N HIS A 183 -1.31 -20.74 7.85
CA HIS A 183 -1.32 -21.81 8.85
C HIS A 183 -0.02 -21.87 9.66
N GLN A 184 1.13 -21.49 9.07
CA GLN A 184 2.41 -21.39 9.76
C GLN A 184 2.41 -20.43 10.97
N PHE A 185 1.44 -19.53 11.05
CA PHE A 185 1.31 -18.56 12.14
C PHE A 185 0.29 -19.00 13.21
N LEU A 186 -0.39 -20.14 13.04
CA LEU A 186 -1.55 -20.48 13.85
C LEU A 186 -1.23 -21.51 14.96
N ASP A 187 -0.06 -22.14 14.94
CA ASP A 187 0.39 -23.11 15.97
C ASP A 187 -0.69 -24.17 16.29
N GLY A 188 -1.48 -24.58 15.27
CA GLY A 188 -2.59 -25.52 15.39
C GLY A 188 -3.95 -24.94 15.80
N TYR A 189 -4.01 -23.65 16.16
CA TYR A 189 -5.28 -22.95 16.37
C TYR A 189 -5.93 -22.61 15.03
N TYR A 190 -7.26 -22.71 14.95
CA TYR A 190 -8.00 -22.33 13.76
C TYR A 190 -9.44 -21.96 14.12
N ASP A 191 -9.89 -20.79 13.70
CA ASP A 191 -11.26 -20.33 13.88
C ASP A 191 -11.81 -19.68 12.60
N ARG A 192 -13.03 -19.16 12.70
CA ARG A 192 -13.69 -18.49 11.57
C ARG A 192 -12.91 -17.27 11.09
N ASN A 193 -12.20 -16.56 11.95
CA ASN A 193 -11.40 -15.40 11.55
C ASN A 193 -10.19 -15.87 10.74
N CYS A 194 -9.49 -16.92 11.19
CA CYS A 194 -8.39 -17.53 10.42
C CYS A 194 -8.88 -17.98 9.03
N TYR A 195 -10.03 -18.64 8.96
CA TYR A 195 -10.63 -19.10 7.71
C TYR A 195 -10.81 -17.96 6.70
N TYR A 196 -11.44 -16.86 7.10
CA TYR A 196 -11.71 -15.74 6.20
C TYR A 196 -10.49 -14.86 5.89
N HIS A 197 -9.34 -15.08 6.55
CA HIS A 197 -8.07 -14.43 6.24
C HIS A 197 -7.07 -15.38 5.56
N CYS A 198 -7.53 -16.56 5.13
CA CYS A 198 -6.76 -17.51 4.34
C CYS A 198 -7.44 -17.74 2.98
N PRO A 199 -7.09 -16.98 1.93
CA PRO A 199 -7.72 -17.11 0.62
C PRO A 199 -7.77 -18.56 0.09
N PRO A 200 -6.71 -19.39 0.22
CA PRO A 200 -6.76 -20.78 -0.20
C PRO A 200 -7.82 -21.63 0.51
N ASP A 201 -8.27 -21.24 1.71
CA ASP A 201 -9.23 -22.02 2.48
C ASP A 201 -10.68 -21.64 2.16
N TYR A 202 -11.00 -20.33 2.10
CA TYR A 202 -12.39 -19.91 1.91
C TYR A 202 -12.84 -19.87 0.45
N LEU A 203 -11.93 -19.61 -0.49
CA LEU A 203 -12.29 -19.50 -1.91
C LEU A 203 -12.94 -20.75 -2.48
N PRO A 204 -12.48 -21.98 -2.18
CA PRO A 204 -13.14 -23.19 -2.69
C PRO A 204 -14.63 -23.27 -2.33
N GLY A 205 -14.99 -22.82 -1.12
CA GLY A 205 -16.36 -22.80 -0.61
C GLY A 205 -17.18 -21.56 -0.96
N LEU A 206 -16.57 -20.55 -1.58
CA LEU A 206 -17.25 -19.28 -1.88
C LEU A 206 -18.32 -19.48 -2.96
N GLN A 207 -19.56 -19.08 -2.67
CA GLN A 207 -20.70 -19.18 -3.58
C GLN A 207 -21.49 -17.88 -3.71
N GLU A 208 -21.20 -16.85 -2.92
CA GLU A 208 -21.92 -15.59 -2.93
C GLU A 208 -21.74 -14.88 -4.28
N PRO A 209 -22.84 -14.67 -5.05
CA PRO A 209 -22.77 -14.07 -6.39
C PRO A 209 -22.11 -12.70 -6.38
N ARG A 210 -22.39 -11.88 -5.37
CA ARG A 210 -21.82 -10.53 -5.22
C ARG A 210 -20.29 -10.53 -5.32
N TYR A 211 -19.61 -11.43 -4.64
CA TYR A 211 -18.14 -11.52 -4.71
C TYR A 211 -17.66 -12.04 -6.05
N LEU A 212 -18.31 -13.10 -6.57
CA LEU A 212 -17.93 -13.70 -7.85
C LEU A 212 -18.15 -12.72 -9.01
N ASP A 213 -19.21 -11.92 -8.99
CA ASP A 213 -19.50 -10.88 -9.98
C ASP A 213 -18.43 -9.77 -9.92
N GLU A 214 -18.08 -9.29 -8.73
CA GLU A 214 -17.03 -8.28 -8.56
C GLU A 214 -15.67 -8.78 -9.04
N TYR A 215 -15.30 -10.01 -8.70
CA TYR A 215 -14.03 -10.61 -9.17
C TYR A 215 -14.03 -10.75 -10.70
N GLY A 216 -15.16 -11.14 -11.30
CA GLY A 216 -15.27 -11.35 -12.73
C GLY A 216 -15.32 -10.08 -13.58
N GLN A 217 -15.88 -9.00 -13.04
CA GLN A 217 -16.19 -7.80 -13.81
C GLN A 217 -15.24 -6.62 -13.51
N ASN A 218 -14.76 -6.52 -12.28
CA ASN A 218 -14.17 -5.29 -11.79
C ASN A 218 -12.73 -5.44 -11.25
N LEU A 219 -12.26 -6.66 -10.98
CA LEU A 219 -10.94 -6.92 -10.42
C LEU A 219 -9.99 -7.52 -11.46
N THR A 220 -8.89 -6.85 -11.74
CA THR A 220 -7.73 -7.44 -12.41
C THR A 220 -6.75 -7.94 -11.35
N LEU A 221 -6.58 -9.26 -11.25
CA LEU A 221 -5.72 -9.91 -10.28
C LEU A 221 -4.49 -10.53 -10.96
N VAL A 222 -3.30 -10.13 -10.52
CA VAL A 222 -2.01 -10.67 -10.98
C VAL A 222 -1.29 -11.34 -9.82
N LEU A 223 -0.90 -12.60 -10.03
CA LEU A 223 -0.01 -13.36 -9.17
C LEU A 223 1.32 -13.52 -9.91
N ALA A 224 2.33 -12.74 -9.56
CA ALA A 224 3.64 -12.80 -10.20
C ALA A 224 4.64 -13.49 -9.27
N ALA A 225 5.43 -14.43 -9.78
CA ALA A 225 6.46 -15.13 -9.02
C ALA A 225 7.62 -15.57 -9.92
N GLY A 226 8.82 -15.68 -9.37
CA GLY A 226 9.96 -16.27 -10.09
C GLY A 226 9.86 -17.78 -10.16
N GLU A 227 10.51 -18.41 -11.16
CA GLU A 227 10.55 -19.87 -11.31
C GLU A 227 11.26 -20.59 -10.15
N HIS A 228 12.14 -19.87 -9.44
CA HIS A 228 12.83 -20.33 -8.24
C HIS A 228 12.37 -19.61 -6.97
N ASP A 229 11.21 -18.94 -7.03
CA ASP A 229 10.62 -18.28 -5.87
C ASP A 229 10.09 -19.32 -4.89
N ILE A 230 10.45 -19.18 -3.61
CA ILE A 230 10.00 -20.09 -2.54
C ILE A 230 8.48 -20.08 -2.39
N CYS A 231 7.81 -19.01 -2.78
CA CYS A 231 6.36 -18.86 -2.75
C CYS A 231 5.67 -19.29 -4.06
N LEU A 232 6.41 -19.70 -5.11
CA LEU A 232 5.81 -20.16 -6.37
C LEU A 232 4.76 -21.28 -6.17
N PRO A 233 4.99 -22.31 -5.34
CA PRO A 233 3.98 -23.35 -5.10
C PRO A 233 2.65 -22.80 -4.54
N GLU A 234 2.71 -21.79 -3.66
CA GLU A 234 1.50 -21.14 -3.11
C GLU A 234 0.78 -20.32 -4.18
N ASN A 235 1.52 -19.61 -5.04
CA ASN A 235 0.97 -18.87 -6.17
C ASN A 235 0.27 -19.80 -7.18
N GLN A 236 0.88 -20.95 -7.50
CA GLN A 236 0.29 -21.98 -8.36
C GLN A 236 -0.97 -22.60 -7.73
N ARG A 237 -0.93 -22.91 -6.42
CA ARG A 237 -2.09 -23.44 -5.68
C ARG A 237 -3.25 -22.46 -5.72
N LEU A 238 -3.00 -21.18 -5.40
CA LEU A 238 -4.04 -20.16 -5.41
C LEU A 238 -4.59 -19.94 -6.83
N SER A 239 -3.73 -19.89 -7.85
CA SER A 239 -4.15 -19.81 -9.24
C SER A 239 -5.05 -20.99 -9.64
N GLY A 240 -4.71 -22.22 -9.25
CA GLY A 240 -5.57 -23.39 -9.48
C GLY A 240 -6.95 -23.27 -8.81
N ILE A 241 -7.01 -22.74 -7.58
CA ILE A 241 -8.27 -22.47 -6.87
C ILE A 241 -9.10 -21.41 -7.61
N LEU A 242 -8.50 -20.28 -7.96
CA LEU A 242 -9.17 -19.21 -8.70
C LEU A 242 -9.70 -19.71 -10.04
N GLY A 243 -8.90 -20.50 -10.78
CA GLY A 243 -9.31 -21.12 -12.04
C GLY A 243 -10.50 -22.07 -11.88
N SER A 244 -10.50 -22.90 -10.81
CA SER A 244 -11.61 -23.81 -10.51
C SER A 244 -12.93 -23.09 -10.18
N LYS A 245 -12.86 -21.83 -9.78
CA LYS A 245 -13.99 -20.95 -9.48
C LYS A 245 -14.35 -20.02 -10.65
N ASN A 246 -13.66 -20.14 -11.80
CA ASN A 246 -13.77 -19.23 -12.93
C ASN A 246 -13.53 -17.76 -12.57
N ILE A 247 -12.69 -17.49 -11.57
CA ILE A 247 -12.27 -16.13 -11.20
C ILE A 247 -11.13 -15.72 -12.13
N PRO A 248 -11.30 -14.66 -12.93
CA PRO A 248 -10.26 -14.18 -13.84
C PRO A 248 -9.01 -13.74 -13.05
N HIS A 249 -7.84 -14.21 -13.46
CA HIS A 249 -6.58 -13.84 -12.88
C HIS A 249 -5.45 -14.17 -13.86
N TRP A 250 -4.29 -13.61 -13.61
CA TRP A 250 -3.08 -13.89 -14.37
C TRP A 250 -1.99 -14.42 -13.43
N LEU A 251 -1.57 -15.68 -13.65
CA LEU A 251 -0.36 -16.22 -13.04
C LEU A 251 0.81 -15.93 -13.98
N ASP A 252 1.71 -15.04 -13.57
CA ASP A 252 2.90 -14.61 -14.33
C ASP A 252 4.17 -15.21 -13.70
N VAL A 253 4.62 -16.33 -14.26
CA VAL A 253 5.83 -17.01 -13.79
C VAL A 253 7.05 -16.52 -14.59
N TRP A 254 8.00 -15.92 -13.89
CA TRP A 254 9.20 -15.33 -14.47
C TRP A 254 10.32 -16.36 -14.50
N GLY A 255 10.86 -16.62 -15.72
CA GLY A 255 12.00 -17.50 -15.96
C GLY A 255 13.35 -16.81 -15.78
N GLY A 256 14.41 -17.44 -16.30
CA GLY A 256 15.77 -16.87 -16.31
C GLY A 256 16.45 -16.85 -14.95
N GLY A 257 16.08 -17.78 -14.06
CA GLY A 257 16.67 -17.87 -12.71
C GLY A 257 16.04 -16.92 -11.72
N ALA A 258 14.81 -16.43 -11.96
CA ALA A 258 14.13 -15.48 -11.07
C ALA A 258 13.83 -16.12 -9.71
N HIS A 259 14.32 -15.49 -8.65
CA HIS A 259 14.16 -15.90 -7.25
C HIS A 259 13.19 -14.99 -6.47
N HIS A 260 12.98 -15.30 -5.17
CA HIS A 260 12.23 -14.50 -4.21
C HIS A 260 13.08 -13.35 -3.69
N ASP A 261 13.29 -12.29 -4.50
CA ASP A 261 14.20 -11.20 -4.14
C ASP A 261 13.85 -9.88 -4.85
N TRP A 262 14.31 -8.78 -4.28
CA TRP A 262 14.06 -7.41 -4.73
C TRP A 262 14.44 -7.14 -6.19
N PRO A 263 15.55 -7.62 -6.74
CA PRO A 263 15.87 -7.40 -8.17
C PRO A 263 14.79 -7.92 -9.10
N VAL A 264 14.18 -9.07 -8.79
CA VAL A 264 13.08 -9.66 -9.56
C VAL A 264 11.82 -8.82 -9.40
N TRP A 265 11.48 -8.42 -8.17
CA TRP A 265 10.30 -7.59 -7.90
C TRP A 265 10.42 -6.20 -8.53
N LEU A 266 11.63 -5.64 -8.65
CA LEU A 266 11.87 -4.38 -9.39
C LEU A 266 11.46 -4.50 -10.86
N GLU A 267 11.84 -5.58 -11.53
CA GLU A 267 11.45 -5.82 -12.92
C GLU A 267 9.93 -6.06 -13.05
N MET A 268 9.34 -6.79 -12.09
CA MET A 268 7.89 -6.95 -12.01
C MET A 268 7.19 -5.59 -11.83
N ALA A 269 7.70 -4.73 -10.94
CA ALA A 269 7.14 -3.39 -10.75
C ALA A 269 7.21 -2.55 -12.03
N ARG A 270 8.30 -2.60 -12.78
CA ARG A 270 8.41 -1.96 -14.09
C ARG A 270 7.38 -2.47 -15.08
N LYS A 271 7.11 -3.77 -15.10
CA LYS A 271 6.12 -4.38 -15.99
C LYS A 271 4.70 -3.96 -15.66
N PHE A 272 4.33 -3.94 -14.37
CA PHE A 272 2.95 -3.76 -13.94
C PHE A 272 2.58 -2.32 -13.62
N PHE A 273 3.55 -1.49 -13.25
CA PHE A 273 3.36 -0.10 -12.83
C PHE A 273 4.21 0.92 -13.59
N GLY A 274 5.17 0.44 -14.40
CA GLY A 274 6.05 1.27 -15.21
C GLY A 274 5.49 1.71 -16.57
#